data_11813ab30af32985bf5064b3918afd33
#
_entry.id   11813ab30af32985bf5064b3918afd33
#
_cell.length_a   1.000
_cell.length_b   1.000
_cell.length_c   1.000
_cell.angle_alpha   90.00
_cell.angle_beta   90.00
_cell.angle_gamma   90.00
#
_symmetry.space_group_name_H-M   'P 1'
#
loop_
_entity.id
_entity.type
_entity.pdbx_description
1 polymer ?
#
loop_
_entity_poly.entity_id
_entity_poly.type
_entity_poly.pdbx_seq_one_letter_code
_entity_poly.pdbx_strand_id
1 'polypeptide(L)'
;MPRFANVVTIEIAPGHRDQVVTALAAHKARVKDEPDTLQFEVLLPKDDDTKVLSFEMYRDAAAFEAHLNGPSLAKLREEIAGIVMKLHGVRCVVVD
;
A
#
# COMPACT_ATOMS: atom_id res chain seq x y z
N MET A 1 -4.38 -17.62 14.03
CA MET A 1 -3.71 -17.33 12.73
C MET A 1 -2.74 -16.17 12.92
N PRO A 2 -1.52 -16.25 12.40
CA PRO A 2 -0.58 -15.14 12.54
C PRO A 2 -1.06 -13.93 11.77
N ARG A 3 -0.69 -12.75 12.25
CA ARG A 3 -0.90 -11.51 11.51
C ARG A 3 -0.05 -11.55 10.25
N PHE A 4 -0.47 -10.81 9.24
CA PHE A 4 0.15 -10.77 7.94
C PHE A 4 0.52 -9.34 7.60
N ALA A 5 1.70 -9.12 7.02
CA ALA A 5 2.15 -7.80 6.62
C ALA A 5 2.58 -7.79 5.15
N ASN A 6 2.46 -6.63 4.53
CA ASN A 6 2.96 -6.39 3.18
C ASN A 6 3.79 -5.11 3.21
N VAL A 7 5.05 -5.22 2.81
CA VAL A 7 5.97 -4.08 2.72
C VAL A 7 6.17 -3.79 1.25
N VAL A 8 5.71 -2.62 0.81
CA VAL A 8 5.66 -2.29 -0.61
C VAL A 8 6.62 -1.16 -0.94
N THR A 9 7.39 -1.33 -2.01
CA THR A 9 8.19 -0.26 -2.61
C THR A 9 7.58 0.11 -3.95
N ILE A 10 7.33 1.40 -4.14
CA ILE A 10 6.73 1.94 -5.36
C ILE A 10 7.74 2.89 -6.00
N GLU A 11 8.20 2.54 -7.21
CA GLU A 11 9.05 3.42 -8.02
C GLU A 11 8.18 4.25 -8.95
N ILE A 12 8.41 5.55 -8.98
CA ILE A 12 7.48 6.53 -9.55
C ILE A 12 8.19 7.29 -10.67
N ALA A 13 7.44 7.59 -11.74
CA ALA A 13 7.92 8.43 -12.82
C ALA A 13 8.32 9.81 -12.29
N PRO A 14 9.43 10.39 -12.79
CA PRO A 14 9.90 11.69 -12.31
C PRO A 14 8.81 12.76 -12.31
N GLY A 15 8.72 13.53 -11.22
CA GLY A 15 7.76 14.61 -11.08
C GLY A 15 6.34 14.19 -10.65
N HIS A 16 6.08 12.89 -10.44
CA HIS A 16 4.74 12.38 -10.13
C HIS A 16 4.57 11.85 -8.69
N ARG A 17 5.58 12.02 -7.84
CA ARG A 17 5.50 11.48 -6.47
C ARG A 17 4.32 12.05 -5.67
N ASP A 18 4.06 13.35 -5.78
CA ASP A 18 2.96 13.98 -5.04
C ASP A 18 1.60 13.42 -5.43
N GLN A 19 1.40 13.07 -6.70
CA GLN A 19 0.16 12.43 -7.17
C GLN A 19 -0.02 11.05 -6.53
N VAL A 20 1.06 10.26 -6.45
CA VAL A 20 1.02 8.94 -5.82
C VAL A 20 0.77 9.06 -4.32
N VAL A 21 1.43 10.02 -3.64
CA VAL A 21 1.20 10.27 -2.21
C VAL A 21 -0.25 10.65 -1.94
N THR A 22 -0.83 11.52 -2.76
CA THR A 22 -2.24 11.92 -2.62
C THR A 22 -3.16 10.71 -2.79
N ALA A 23 -2.92 9.87 -3.80
CA ALA A 23 -3.72 8.67 -4.03
C ALA A 23 -3.59 7.67 -2.87
N LEU A 24 -2.39 7.49 -2.33
CA LEU A 24 -2.15 6.61 -1.19
C LEU A 24 -2.79 7.14 0.09
N ALA A 25 -2.80 8.44 0.32
CA ALA A 25 -3.46 9.04 1.46
C ALA A 25 -4.98 8.81 1.40
N ALA A 26 -5.57 8.95 0.22
CA ALA A 26 -6.99 8.65 0.02
C ALA A 26 -7.27 7.15 0.23
N HIS A 27 -6.38 6.28 -0.25
CA HIS A 27 -6.48 4.84 -0.04
C HIS A 27 -6.41 4.49 1.45
N LYS A 28 -5.46 5.08 2.18
CA LYS A 28 -5.35 4.90 3.63
C LYS A 28 -6.65 5.26 4.34
N ALA A 29 -7.29 6.35 3.95
CA ALA A 29 -8.57 6.77 4.53
C ALA A 29 -9.67 5.73 4.25
N ARG A 30 -9.72 5.17 3.04
CA ARG A 30 -10.70 4.16 2.68
C ARG A 30 -10.51 2.85 3.44
N VAL A 31 -9.25 2.40 3.61
CA VAL A 31 -8.98 1.11 4.27
C VAL A 31 -9.24 1.13 5.76
N LYS A 32 -9.40 2.30 6.38
CA LYS A 32 -9.85 2.39 7.77
C LYS A 32 -11.21 1.73 8.00
N ASP A 33 -12.03 1.65 6.96
CA ASP A 33 -13.34 0.99 7.02
C ASP A 33 -13.26 -0.52 6.80
N GLU A 34 -12.07 -1.06 6.50
CA GLU A 34 -11.83 -2.49 6.36
C GLU A 34 -11.47 -3.05 7.75
N PRO A 35 -12.35 -3.84 8.39
CA PRO A 35 -12.18 -4.18 9.82
C PRO A 35 -10.94 -5.03 10.11
N ASP A 36 -10.45 -5.76 9.12
CA ASP A 36 -9.33 -6.66 9.29
C ASP A 36 -8.00 -6.08 8.82
N THR A 37 -7.99 -4.83 8.35
CA THR A 37 -6.79 -4.07 8.08
C THR A 37 -6.38 -3.36 9.36
N LEU A 38 -5.31 -3.81 9.99
CA LEU A 38 -4.89 -3.33 11.30
C LEU A 38 -4.08 -2.04 11.23
N GLN A 39 -3.30 -1.87 10.18
CA GLN A 39 -2.43 -0.72 10.02
C GLN A 39 -2.13 -0.50 8.54
N PHE A 40 -2.06 0.76 8.15
CA PHE A 40 -1.63 1.16 6.82
C PHE A 40 -0.84 2.46 6.93
N GLU A 41 0.45 2.45 6.59
CA GLU A 41 1.31 3.62 6.66
C GLU A 41 1.94 3.91 5.30
N VAL A 42 2.01 5.17 4.95
CA VAL A 42 2.71 5.66 3.76
C VAL A 42 4.03 6.26 4.21
N LEU A 43 5.13 5.77 3.64
CA LEU A 43 6.47 6.15 4.06
C LEU A 43 7.21 6.81 2.90
N LEU A 44 7.87 7.92 3.18
CA LEU A 44 8.71 8.61 2.20
C LEU A 44 10.18 8.38 2.55
N PRO A 45 10.95 7.71 1.66
CA PRO A 45 12.38 7.57 1.90
C PRO A 45 13.02 8.95 2.03
N LYS A 46 13.84 9.13 3.07
CA LYS A 46 14.39 10.43 3.44
C LYS A 46 15.26 11.04 2.33
N ASP A 47 16.03 10.21 1.65
CA ASP A 47 17.02 10.68 0.69
C ASP A 47 16.74 10.23 -0.74
N ASP A 48 15.52 9.78 -1.05
CA ASP A 48 15.14 9.31 -2.38
C ASP A 48 13.71 9.76 -2.70
N ASP A 49 13.57 10.73 -3.57
CA ASP A 49 12.28 11.29 -3.98
C ASP A 49 11.65 10.55 -5.17
N THR A 50 12.26 9.46 -5.63
CA THR A 50 11.75 8.65 -6.73
C THR A 50 10.87 7.49 -6.26
N LYS A 51 10.72 7.31 -4.95
CA LYS A 51 10.02 6.18 -4.36
C LYS A 51 9.06 6.60 -3.27
N VAL A 52 8.05 5.76 -3.06
CA VAL A 52 7.18 5.77 -1.89
C VAL A 52 7.08 4.33 -1.40
N LEU A 53 7.04 4.14 -0.09
CA LEU A 53 6.83 2.83 0.51
C LEU A 53 5.48 2.81 1.22
N SER A 54 4.88 1.63 1.31
CA SER A 54 3.77 1.41 2.25
C SER A 54 4.09 0.25 3.17
N PHE A 55 3.65 0.37 4.41
CA PHE A 55 3.63 -0.71 5.39
C PHE A 55 2.19 -1.03 5.72
N GLU A 56 1.81 -2.28 5.53
CA GLU A 56 0.42 -2.72 5.70
C GLU A 56 0.39 -3.93 6.61
N MET A 57 -0.52 -3.95 7.57
CA MET A 57 -0.69 -5.08 8.47
C MET A 57 -2.15 -5.51 8.49
N TYR A 58 -2.37 -6.81 8.39
CA TYR A 58 -3.69 -7.44 8.35
C TYR A 58 -3.81 -8.47 9.46
N ARG A 59 -5.05 -8.73 9.88
CA ARG A 59 -5.32 -9.72 10.94
C ARG A 59 -4.76 -11.09 10.57
N ASP A 60 -4.86 -11.48 9.31
CA ASP A 60 -4.35 -12.75 8.78
C ASP A 60 -4.20 -12.67 7.25
N ALA A 61 -3.72 -13.75 6.64
CA ALA A 61 -3.53 -13.82 5.19
C ALA A 61 -4.86 -13.72 4.43
N ALA A 62 -5.96 -14.23 4.98
CA ALA A 62 -7.27 -14.15 4.34
C ALA A 62 -7.76 -12.70 4.25
N ALA A 63 -7.50 -11.89 5.27
CA ALA A 63 -7.81 -10.46 5.25
C ALA A 63 -7.02 -9.73 4.17
N PHE A 64 -5.75 -10.08 3.98
CA PHE A 64 -4.94 -9.53 2.90
C PHE A 64 -5.51 -9.91 1.52
N GLU A 65 -5.91 -11.16 1.32
CA GLU A 65 -6.52 -11.59 0.06
C GLU A 65 -7.82 -10.82 -0.23
N ALA A 66 -8.64 -10.60 0.80
CA ALA A 66 -9.86 -9.81 0.66
C ALA A 66 -9.54 -8.37 0.24
N HIS A 67 -8.48 -7.77 0.81
CA HIS A 67 -8.03 -6.44 0.43
C HIS A 67 -7.56 -6.40 -1.03
N LEU A 68 -6.78 -7.40 -1.48
CA LEU A 68 -6.30 -7.46 -2.87
C LEU A 68 -7.44 -7.48 -3.89
N ASN A 69 -8.54 -8.11 -3.55
CA ASN A 69 -9.71 -8.25 -4.43
C ASN A 69 -10.80 -7.22 -4.16
N GLY A 70 -10.52 -6.26 -3.28
CA GLY A 70 -11.51 -5.28 -2.85
C GLY A 70 -11.54 -4.02 -3.70
N PRO A 71 -12.59 -3.18 -3.51
CA PRO A 71 -12.79 -1.97 -4.31
C PRO A 71 -11.77 -0.87 -4.00
N SER A 72 -11.25 -0.81 -2.78
CA SER A 72 -10.28 0.21 -2.39
C SER A 72 -9.00 0.11 -3.20
N LEU A 73 -8.47 -1.10 -3.36
CA LEU A 73 -7.25 -1.31 -4.15
C LEU A 73 -7.51 -1.12 -5.64
N ALA A 74 -8.67 -1.55 -6.13
CA ALA A 74 -9.04 -1.32 -7.53
C ALA A 74 -9.04 0.17 -7.86
N LYS A 75 -9.58 1.00 -6.96
CA LYS A 75 -9.58 2.45 -7.15
C LYS A 75 -8.17 3.04 -7.11
N LEU A 76 -7.34 2.59 -6.18
CA LEU A 76 -5.94 3.04 -6.12
C LEU A 76 -5.20 2.74 -7.43
N ARG A 77 -5.37 1.53 -7.97
CA ARG A 77 -4.74 1.14 -9.23
C ARG A 77 -5.14 2.06 -10.38
N GLU A 78 -6.40 2.47 -10.44
CA GLU A 78 -6.86 3.44 -11.44
C GLU A 78 -6.17 4.79 -11.27
N GLU A 79 -6.06 5.27 -10.03
CA GLU A 79 -5.51 6.60 -9.73
C GLU A 79 -4.01 6.71 -10.04
N ILE A 80 -3.26 5.62 -9.92
CA ILE A 80 -1.80 5.63 -10.14
C ILE A 80 -1.38 4.99 -11.46
N ALA A 81 -2.32 4.56 -12.28
CA ALA A 81 -2.02 3.97 -13.57
C ALA A 81 -1.25 4.96 -14.46
N GLY A 82 -0.17 4.47 -15.06
CA GLY A 82 0.67 5.27 -15.96
C GLY A 82 1.74 6.11 -15.27
N ILE A 83 1.73 6.25 -13.95
CA ILE A 83 2.74 7.03 -13.22
C ILE A 83 3.60 6.18 -12.29
N VAL A 84 3.20 4.95 -12.01
CA VAL A 84 4.03 3.98 -11.28
C VAL A 84 4.82 3.16 -12.28
N MET A 85 6.14 3.19 -12.15
CA MET A 85 7.07 2.47 -13.02
C MET A 85 7.26 1.03 -12.59
N LYS A 86 7.29 0.80 -11.27
CA LYS A 86 7.51 -0.52 -10.70
C LYS A 86 6.90 -0.56 -9.31
N LEU A 87 6.30 -1.68 -8.97
CA LEU A 87 5.75 -1.92 -7.65
C LEU A 87 6.20 -3.30 -7.19
N HIS A 88 6.79 -3.38 -6.00
CA HIS A 88 7.25 -4.63 -5.42
C HIS A 88 6.78 -4.74 -3.97
N GLY A 89 6.02 -5.77 -3.68
CA GLY A 89 5.55 -6.07 -2.33
C GLY A 89 6.24 -7.30 -1.77
N VAL A 90 6.74 -7.20 -0.53
CA VAL A 90 7.25 -8.34 0.22
C VAL A 90 6.17 -8.74 1.22
N ARG A 91 5.61 -9.93 1.02
CA ARG A 91 4.56 -10.49 1.87
C ARG A 91 5.18 -11.23 3.03
N CYS A 92 4.75 -10.91 4.24
CA CYS A 92 5.40 -11.39 5.46
C CYS A 92 4.38 -11.95 6.44
N VAL A 93 4.81 -12.96 7.19
CA VAL A 93 4.11 -13.42 8.39
C VAL A 93 4.75 -12.70 9.57
N VAL A 94 3.92 -12.13 10.46
CA VAL A 94 4.42 -11.41 11.62
C VAL A 94 4.86 -12.40 12.69
N VAL A 95 6.05 -12.19 13.22
CA VAL A 95 6.59 -12.99 14.33
C VAL A 95 6.16 -12.35 15.64
N ASP A 96 5.51 -13.13 16.50
CA ASP A 96 5.06 -12.67 17.82
C ASP A 96 6.08 -12.97 18.92
#